data_2344a1198a81f9167c5e52b18f3dc9c5
#
_entry.id   2344a1198a81f9167c5e52b18f3dc9c5
#
_cell.length_a   1.000
_cell.length_b   1.000
_cell.length_c   1.000
_cell.angle_alpha   90.00
_cell.angle_beta   90.00
_cell.angle_gamma   90.00
#
_symmetry.space_group_name_H-M   'P 1'
#
loop_
_entity.id
_entity.type
_entity.pdbx_description
1 polymer ?
#
loop_
_entity_poly.entity_id
_entity_poly.type
_entity_poly.pdbx_seq_one_letter_code
_entity_poly.pdbx_strand_id
1 'polypeptide(L)'
;MNYEDVLVVKTAWYYYVENMTQQKISERLGISRMRVIKLLEKARQDGVIQFKIHQDGVQRMELERQLSETWNLKDTFIVPTPPDATDVNKTIAQAASMYVSDRITEHSFINMGYGDTLSRVLNHLATLSEFPVSVVSLTGGVNYYLPNTQSHIFNAKLYLLPAPLLVSSPEMVKAMMQEPSVTEIMRMVRLASMTLIGIGGMADNATILTNGIVSKNDFFYLSMRGAVGDVLSHFIDKNGNPVHTGIEDRLISTPLDTLRQLD
;
A
#
# COMPACT_ATOMS: atom_id res chain seq x y z
N MET A 1 -19.89 33.59 34.70
CA MET A 1 -20.26 32.72 33.58
C MET A 1 -21.43 33.45 32.88
N ASN A 2 -21.24 33.94 31.68
CA ASN A 2 -22.28 34.61 30.91
C ASN A 2 -23.14 33.57 30.17
N TYR A 3 -24.26 34.02 29.57
CA TYR A 3 -25.19 33.12 28.85
C TYR A 3 -24.51 32.38 27.69
N GLU A 4 -23.54 33.01 27.03
CA GLU A 4 -22.79 32.41 25.95
C GLU A 4 -21.88 31.29 26.44
N ASP A 5 -21.19 31.45 27.58
CA ASP A 5 -20.36 30.43 28.19
C ASP A 5 -21.18 29.19 28.53
N VAL A 6 -22.40 29.35 29.03
CA VAL A 6 -23.32 28.24 29.28
C VAL A 6 -23.70 27.51 28.01
N LEU A 7 -23.95 28.24 26.92
CA LEU A 7 -24.24 27.61 25.61
C LEU A 7 -23.05 26.85 25.05
N VAL A 8 -21.84 27.38 25.21
CA VAL A 8 -20.59 26.66 24.82
C VAL A 8 -20.48 25.32 25.52
N VAL A 9 -20.62 25.30 26.86
CA VAL A 9 -20.55 24.07 27.66
C VAL A 9 -21.65 23.09 27.27
N LYS A 10 -22.93 23.55 27.17
CA LYS A 10 -24.06 22.70 26.80
C LYS A 10 -23.91 22.11 25.39
N THR A 11 -23.49 22.92 24.43
CA THR A 11 -23.27 22.43 23.05
C THR A 11 -22.20 21.37 23.00
N ALA A 12 -21.10 21.59 23.70
CA ALA A 12 -20.00 20.65 23.82
C ALA A 12 -20.46 19.36 24.49
N TRP A 13 -21.21 19.43 25.58
CA TRP A 13 -21.76 18.25 26.26
C TRP A 13 -22.65 17.42 25.34
N TYR A 14 -23.62 18.04 24.68
CA TYR A 14 -24.52 17.34 23.75
C TYR A 14 -23.78 16.66 22.60
N TYR A 15 -22.74 17.31 22.07
CA TYR A 15 -21.98 16.76 20.95
C TYR A 15 -21.06 15.63 21.36
N TYR A 16 -20.22 15.82 22.40
CA TYR A 16 -19.15 14.89 22.76
C TYR A 16 -19.54 13.82 23.77
N VAL A 17 -20.53 14.09 24.62
CA VAL A 17 -20.96 13.17 25.67
C VAL A 17 -22.26 12.46 25.29
N GLU A 18 -23.26 13.21 24.79
CA GLU A 18 -24.52 12.63 24.34
C GLU A 18 -24.52 12.17 22.88
N ASN A 19 -23.42 12.36 22.15
CA ASN A 19 -23.25 11.97 20.73
C ASN A 19 -24.37 12.51 19.81
N MET A 20 -24.89 13.70 20.10
CA MET A 20 -25.92 14.31 19.29
C MET A 20 -25.32 14.91 18.02
N THR A 21 -26.04 14.82 16.89
CA THR A 21 -25.65 15.53 15.67
C THR A 21 -25.81 17.05 15.84
N GLN A 22 -25.02 17.84 15.11
CA GLN A 22 -25.13 19.30 15.11
C GLN A 22 -26.55 19.79 14.79
N GLN A 23 -27.26 19.07 13.95
CA GLN A 23 -28.65 19.36 13.60
C GLN A 23 -29.59 19.19 14.80
N LYS A 24 -29.51 18.05 15.49
CA LYS A 24 -30.32 17.81 16.70
C LYS A 24 -30.00 18.80 17.82
N ILE A 25 -28.73 19.22 17.97
CA ILE A 25 -28.32 20.24 18.94
C ILE A 25 -28.96 21.60 18.59
N SER A 26 -28.95 21.97 17.30
CA SER A 26 -29.54 23.22 16.84
C SER A 26 -31.05 23.30 17.15
N GLU A 27 -31.76 22.21 16.89
CA GLU A 27 -33.19 22.08 17.20
C GLU A 27 -33.45 22.14 18.72
N ARG A 28 -32.65 21.41 19.53
CA ARG A 28 -32.81 21.36 20.99
C ARG A 28 -32.52 22.69 21.66
N LEU A 29 -31.55 23.46 21.16
CA LEU A 29 -31.16 24.74 21.72
C LEU A 29 -31.90 25.94 21.08
N GLY A 30 -32.66 25.71 20.01
CA GLY A 30 -33.36 26.79 19.28
C GLY A 30 -32.42 27.79 18.59
N ILE A 31 -31.24 27.29 18.13
CA ILE A 31 -30.22 28.12 17.47
C ILE A 31 -29.88 27.52 16.09
N SER A 32 -29.26 28.31 15.20
CA SER A 32 -28.87 27.81 13.89
C SER A 32 -27.72 26.78 13.98
N ARG A 33 -27.67 25.82 13.03
CA ARG A 33 -26.58 24.85 12.92
C ARG A 33 -25.20 25.53 12.82
N MET A 34 -25.14 26.67 12.10
CA MET A 34 -23.88 27.45 12.00
C MET A 34 -23.45 27.99 13.38
N ARG A 35 -24.41 28.38 14.22
CA ARG A 35 -24.09 28.80 15.59
C ARG A 35 -23.59 27.61 16.44
N VAL A 36 -24.15 26.41 16.29
CA VAL A 36 -23.64 25.19 16.95
C VAL A 36 -22.19 24.94 16.56
N ILE A 37 -21.84 25.04 15.27
CA ILE A 37 -20.46 24.88 14.80
C ILE A 37 -19.52 25.87 15.47
N LYS A 38 -19.87 27.13 15.50
CA LYS A 38 -19.08 28.21 16.16
C LYS A 38 -18.92 27.99 17.67
N LEU A 39 -19.97 27.53 18.34
CA LEU A 39 -19.90 27.22 19.78
C LEU A 39 -19.01 26.03 20.07
N LEU A 40 -19.02 24.98 19.22
CA LEU A 40 -18.10 23.83 19.33
C LEU A 40 -16.64 24.23 19.07
N GLU A 41 -16.43 25.13 18.12
CA GLU A 41 -15.11 25.69 17.84
C GLU A 41 -14.58 26.50 19.02
N LYS A 42 -15.44 27.38 19.57
CA LYS A 42 -15.15 28.17 20.78
C LYS A 42 -14.87 27.25 21.98
N ALA A 43 -15.64 26.17 22.16
CA ALA A 43 -15.40 25.20 23.24
C ALA A 43 -14.00 24.58 23.19
N ARG A 44 -13.46 24.37 21.99
CA ARG A 44 -12.08 23.88 21.79
C ARG A 44 -11.05 24.97 22.05
N GLN A 45 -11.27 26.19 21.53
CA GLN A 45 -10.37 27.33 21.71
C GLN A 45 -10.25 27.74 23.17
N ASP A 46 -11.37 27.79 23.90
CA ASP A 46 -11.44 28.18 25.30
C ASP A 46 -11.04 27.03 26.27
N GLY A 47 -10.63 25.87 25.75
CA GLY A 47 -10.23 24.72 26.55
C GLY A 47 -11.34 24.05 27.35
N VAL A 48 -12.62 24.34 27.07
CA VAL A 48 -13.78 23.65 27.64
C VAL A 48 -13.75 22.16 27.28
N ILE A 49 -13.17 21.84 26.12
CA ILE A 49 -12.86 20.48 25.67
C ILE A 49 -11.38 20.38 25.44
N GLN A 50 -10.80 19.34 25.99
CA GLN A 50 -9.39 18.96 25.77
C GLN A 50 -9.34 17.54 25.22
N PHE A 51 -8.65 17.37 24.10
CA PHE A 51 -8.34 16.05 23.55
C PHE A 51 -6.95 15.62 24.01
N LYS A 52 -6.85 14.41 24.51
CA LYS A 52 -5.55 13.78 24.78
C LYS A 52 -5.39 12.62 23.82
N ILE A 53 -4.48 12.77 22.86
CA ILE A 53 -4.06 11.68 21.97
C ILE A 53 -2.90 10.95 22.64
N HIS A 54 -2.89 9.62 22.56
CA HIS A 54 -1.79 8.83 23.10
C HIS A 54 -0.48 9.22 22.40
N GLN A 55 0.63 9.31 23.16
CA GLN A 55 1.90 9.84 22.66
C GLN A 55 2.43 9.06 21.45
N ASP A 56 2.29 7.71 21.45
CA ASP A 56 2.67 6.85 20.33
C ASP A 56 1.87 7.15 19.05
N GLY A 57 0.58 7.53 19.21
CA GLY A 57 -0.26 7.96 18.09
C GLY A 57 0.21 9.27 17.49
N VAL A 58 0.58 10.25 18.36
CA VAL A 58 1.07 11.56 17.91
C VAL A 58 2.36 11.42 17.11
N GLN A 59 3.30 10.61 17.57
CA GLN A 59 4.58 10.40 16.88
C GLN A 59 4.37 9.77 15.50
N ARG A 60 3.47 8.78 15.37
CA ARG A 60 3.15 8.18 14.06
C ARG A 60 2.52 9.18 13.10
N MET A 61 1.54 9.95 13.55
CA MET A 61 0.92 11.00 12.72
C MET A 61 1.93 12.03 12.25
N GLU A 62 2.88 12.42 13.10
CA GLU A 62 3.94 13.34 12.72
C GLU A 62 4.88 12.74 11.66
N LEU A 63 5.25 11.46 11.79
CA LEU A 63 6.04 10.75 10.78
C LEU A 63 5.27 10.60 9.46
N GLU A 64 3.98 10.28 9.49
CA GLU A 64 3.13 10.21 8.29
C GLU A 64 3.08 11.57 7.57
N ARG A 65 2.90 12.65 8.33
CA ARG A 65 2.94 14.01 7.80
C ARG A 65 4.27 14.34 7.13
N GLN A 66 5.39 14.05 7.80
CA GLN A 66 6.74 14.30 7.27
C GLN A 66 7.01 13.51 5.99
N LEU A 67 6.61 12.23 5.94
CA LEU A 67 6.74 11.40 4.73
C LEU A 67 5.91 11.95 3.59
N SER A 68 4.64 12.27 3.85
CA SER A 68 3.74 12.81 2.83
C SER A 68 4.23 14.13 2.27
N GLU A 69 4.73 15.04 3.11
CA GLU A 69 5.26 16.33 2.69
C GLU A 69 6.60 16.19 1.95
N THR A 70 7.52 15.32 2.42
CA THR A 70 8.85 15.16 1.83
C THR A 70 8.78 14.58 0.42
N TRP A 71 7.90 13.60 0.19
CA TRP A 71 7.78 12.92 -1.10
C TRP A 71 6.49 13.22 -1.86
N ASN A 72 5.72 14.22 -1.41
CA ASN A 72 4.45 14.61 -2.04
C ASN A 72 3.51 13.40 -2.25
N LEU A 73 3.39 12.55 -1.22
CA LEU A 73 2.50 11.40 -1.23
C LEU A 73 1.07 11.85 -0.94
N LYS A 74 0.09 11.26 -1.61
CA LYS A 74 -1.34 11.54 -1.38
C LYS A 74 -1.79 11.11 0.02
N ASP A 75 -1.23 10.00 0.51
CA ASP A 75 -1.55 9.43 1.81
C ASP A 75 -0.37 8.57 2.31
N THR A 76 -0.26 8.44 3.62
CA THR A 76 0.77 7.61 4.27
C THR A 76 0.16 6.94 5.49
N PHE A 77 0.40 5.66 5.66
CA PHE A 77 -0.06 4.91 6.82
C PHE A 77 1.11 4.17 7.47
N ILE A 78 1.46 4.58 8.69
CA ILE A 78 2.53 3.96 9.48
C ILE A 78 1.93 2.98 10.48
N VAL A 79 2.26 1.71 10.31
CA VAL A 79 1.82 0.66 11.24
C VAL A 79 2.60 0.71 12.56
N PRO A 80 2.00 0.32 13.68
CA PRO A 80 2.73 0.15 14.94
C PRO A 80 3.87 -0.86 14.77
N THR A 81 5.02 -0.57 15.38
CA THR A 81 6.13 -1.52 15.41
C THR A 81 5.72 -2.77 16.20
N PRO A 82 5.74 -3.97 15.60
CA PRO A 82 5.42 -5.20 16.32
C PRO A 82 6.53 -5.50 17.34
N PRO A 83 6.22 -6.23 18.43
CA PRO A 83 7.23 -6.64 19.42
C PRO A 83 8.35 -7.50 18.82
N ASP A 84 8.01 -8.33 17.82
CA ASP A 84 8.96 -9.15 17.07
C ASP A 84 9.21 -8.55 15.68
N ALA A 85 10.48 -8.30 15.36
CA ALA A 85 10.89 -7.75 14.08
C ALA A 85 10.52 -8.67 12.89
N THR A 86 10.35 -9.97 13.10
CA THR A 86 9.90 -10.93 12.07
C THR A 86 8.44 -10.73 11.66
N ASP A 87 7.65 -10.05 12.49
CA ASP A 87 6.24 -9.76 12.23
C ASP A 87 5.99 -8.45 11.45
N VAL A 88 7.04 -7.68 11.11
CA VAL A 88 6.90 -6.39 10.41
C VAL A 88 6.15 -6.56 9.09
N ASN A 89 6.58 -7.48 8.23
CA ASN A 89 5.92 -7.71 6.93
C ASN A 89 4.47 -8.17 7.10
N LYS A 90 4.18 -8.97 8.13
CA LYS A 90 2.82 -9.41 8.46
C LYS A 90 1.94 -8.23 8.89
N THR A 91 2.45 -7.35 9.75
CA THR A 91 1.72 -6.18 10.23
C THR A 91 1.44 -5.19 9.08
N ILE A 92 2.43 -4.94 8.23
CA ILE A 92 2.25 -4.11 7.03
C ILE A 92 1.22 -4.74 6.09
N ALA A 93 1.32 -6.05 5.83
CA ALA A 93 0.40 -6.74 4.95
C ALA A 93 -1.04 -6.69 5.44
N GLN A 94 -1.26 -6.84 6.74
CA GLN A 94 -2.58 -6.74 7.35
C GLN A 94 -3.18 -5.34 7.16
N ALA A 95 -2.42 -4.28 7.44
CA ALA A 95 -2.87 -2.91 7.25
C ALA A 95 -3.15 -2.60 5.77
N ALA A 96 -2.24 -3.01 4.88
CA ALA A 96 -2.41 -2.83 3.44
C ALA A 96 -3.63 -3.58 2.90
N SER A 97 -3.90 -4.80 3.38
CA SER A 97 -5.09 -5.55 2.95
C SER A 97 -6.39 -4.87 3.37
N MET A 98 -6.46 -4.29 4.57
CA MET A 98 -7.61 -3.50 5.01
C MET A 98 -7.80 -2.27 4.13
N TYR A 99 -6.71 -1.51 3.88
CA TYR A 99 -6.75 -0.34 3.02
C TYR A 99 -7.26 -0.65 1.61
N VAL A 100 -6.80 -1.75 1.03
CA VAL A 100 -7.21 -2.22 -0.30
C VAL A 100 -8.66 -2.69 -0.28
N SER A 101 -9.05 -3.49 0.71
CA SER A 101 -10.41 -4.05 0.83
C SER A 101 -11.50 -2.98 0.82
N ASP A 102 -11.25 -1.84 1.48
CA ASP A 102 -12.19 -0.71 1.52
C ASP A 102 -12.35 0.04 0.18
N ARG A 103 -11.48 -0.24 -0.81
CA ARG A 103 -11.37 0.51 -2.06
C ARG A 103 -11.65 -0.30 -3.32
N ILE A 104 -11.83 -1.61 -3.18
CA ILE A 104 -12.07 -2.52 -4.30
C ILE A 104 -13.52 -2.99 -4.33
N THR A 105 -13.96 -3.41 -5.51
CA THR A 105 -15.26 -4.04 -5.76
C THR A 105 -15.05 -5.37 -6.48
N GLU A 106 -16.09 -6.15 -6.65
CA GLU A 106 -16.05 -7.42 -7.42
C GLU A 106 -15.59 -7.27 -8.89
N HIS A 107 -15.67 -6.03 -9.42
CA HIS A 107 -15.26 -5.71 -10.80
C HIS A 107 -13.89 -5.08 -10.89
N SER A 108 -13.22 -4.84 -9.74
CA SER A 108 -11.89 -4.24 -9.70
C SER A 108 -10.81 -5.26 -10.09
N PHE A 109 -9.85 -4.81 -10.92
CA PHE A 109 -8.57 -5.48 -11.10
C PHE A 109 -7.52 -4.77 -10.26
N ILE A 110 -6.67 -5.56 -9.60
CA ILE A 110 -5.54 -5.07 -8.81
C ILE A 110 -4.27 -5.56 -9.48
N ASN A 111 -3.40 -4.65 -9.87
CA ASN A 111 -2.04 -5.01 -10.24
C ASN A 111 -1.24 -5.37 -8.98
N MET A 112 -0.46 -6.41 -9.07
CA MET A 112 0.36 -6.84 -7.94
C MET A 112 1.74 -7.32 -8.39
N GLY A 113 2.78 -6.79 -7.76
CA GLY A 113 4.13 -7.33 -7.84
C GLY A 113 4.27 -8.62 -7.03
N TYR A 114 5.49 -9.11 -6.92
CA TYR A 114 5.82 -10.24 -6.06
C TYR A 114 6.55 -9.79 -4.79
N GLY A 115 6.71 -10.69 -3.83
CA GLY A 115 7.46 -10.48 -2.59
C GLY A 115 6.69 -10.95 -1.35
N ASP A 116 7.39 -11.10 -0.22
CA ASP A 116 6.82 -11.64 1.01
C ASP A 116 5.63 -10.81 1.51
N THR A 117 5.78 -9.49 1.58
CA THR A 117 4.70 -8.59 2.03
C THR A 117 3.48 -8.68 1.12
N LEU A 118 3.68 -8.62 -0.21
CA LEU A 118 2.58 -8.65 -1.18
C LEU A 118 1.86 -9.99 -1.20
N SER A 119 2.58 -11.10 -1.08
CA SER A 119 1.95 -12.42 -0.98
C SER A 119 1.10 -12.57 0.30
N ARG A 120 1.51 -11.96 1.41
CA ARG A 120 0.70 -11.88 2.63
C ARG A 120 -0.54 -10.99 2.44
N VAL A 121 -0.41 -9.84 1.74
CA VAL A 121 -1.55 -8.99 1.37
C VAL A 121 -2.56 -9.78 0.56
N LEU A 122 -2.11 -10.49 -0.48
CA LEU A 122 -2.97 -11.32 -1.32
C LEU A 122 -3.68 -12.40 -0.50
N ASN A 123 -2.97 -13.07 0.38
CA ASN A 123 -3.56 -14.10 1.24
C ASN A 123 -4.64 -13.54 2.16
N HIS A 124 -4.41 -12.38 2.77
CA HIS A 124 -5.43 -11.70 3.58
C HIS A 124 -6.65 -11.31 2.75
N LEU A 125 -6.44 -10.65 1.60
CA LEU A 125 -7.54 -10.23 0.71
C LEU A 125 -8.35 -11.44 0.25
N ALA A 126 -7.69 -12.49 -0.25
CA ALA A 126 -8.35 -13.69 -0.76
C ALA A 126 -9.06 -14.51 0.32
N THR A 127 -8.70 -14.33 1.59
CA THR A 127 -9.34 -15.04 2.72
C THR A 127 -10.52 -14.28 3.28
N LEU A 128 -10.44 -12.94 3.30
CA LEU A 128 -11.43 -12.07 3.96
C LEU A 128 -12.47 -11.49 3.01
N SER A 129 -12.19 -11.49 1.70
CA SER A 129 -13.11 -10.88 0.73
C SER A 129 -14.37 -11.70 0.52
N GLU A 130 -15.53 -11.02 0.47
CA GLU A 130 -16.84 -11.59 0.15
C GLU A 130 -16.99 -11.96 -1.34
N PHE A 131 -16.12 -11.44 -2.19
CA PHE A 131 -16.08 -11.68 -3.64
C PHE A 131 -14.68 -12.10 -4.11
N PRO A 132 -14.54 -12.78 -5.26
CA PRO A 132 -13.23 -13.14 -5.80
C PRO A 132 -12.39 -11.93 -6.15
N VAL A 133 -11.24 -11.75 -5.49
CA VAL A 133 -10.31 -10.66 -5.78
C VAL A 133 -9.58 -10.96 -7.09
N SER A 134 -9.70 -10.07 -8.07
CA SER A 134 -9.05 -10.23 -9.39
C SER A 134 -7.68 -9.55 -9.39
N VAL A 135 -6.61 -10.35 -9.49
CA VAL A 135 -5.21 -9.88 -9.40
C VAL A 135 -4.48 -10.11 -10.70
N VAL A 136 -3.83 -9.08 -11.22
CA VAL A 136 -3.01 -9.11 -12.44
C VAL A 136 -1.55 -9.01 -12.03
N SER A 137 -0.74 -9.98 -12.46
CA SER A 137 0.70 -9.97 -12.18
C SER A 137 1.43 -8.91 -12.99
N LEU A 138 2.28 -8.14 -12.32
CA LEU A 138 3.16 -7.15 -12.92
C LEU A 138 4.46 -7.75 -13.46
N THR A 139 4.77 -9.00 -13.10
CA THR A 139 6.03 -9.67 -13.45
C THR A 139 5.77 -11.07 -13.96
N GLY A 140 6.70 -11.62 -14.68
CA GLY A 140 6.78 -13.05 -14.96
C GLY A 140 6.83 -13.89 -13.67
N GLY A 141 6.61 -15.18 -13.82
CA GLY A 141 6.51 -16.12 -12.70
C GLY A 141 7.80 -16.21 -11.89
N VAL A 142 7.64 -16.30 -10.57
CA VAL A 142 8.65 -16.63 -9.58
C VAL A 142 8.29 -17.95 -8.92
N ASN A 143 9.29 -18.68 -8.40
CA ASN A 143 9.07 -20.03 -7.84
C ASN A 143 8.09 -20.05 -6.66
N TYR A 144 7.91 -18.91 -5.97
CA TYR A 144 7.08 -18.77 -4.78
C TYR A 144 6.21 -17.51 -4.88
N TYR A 145 5.14 -17.58 -5.66
CA TYR A 145 4.20 -16.46 -5.78
C TYR A 145 3.29 -16.35 -4.56
N LEU A 146 2.98 -17.47 -3.93
CA LEU A 146 2.18 -17.54 -2.71
C LEU A 146 2.99 -18.22 -1.61
N PRO A 147 3.13 -17.61 -0.41
CA PRO A 147 3.61 -18.36 0.75
C PRO A 147 2.60 -19.47 1.05
N ASN A 148 3.06 -20.52 1.74
CA ASN A 148 2.24 -21.65 2.15
C ASN A 148 0.88 -21.15 2.68
N THR A 149 -0.15 -21.21 1.83
CA THR A 149 -1.50 -20.81 2.19
C THR A 149 -2.05 -21.88 3.12
N GLN A 150 -2.17 -21.57 4.38
CA GLN A 150 -2.82 -22.44 5.37
C GLN A 150 -4.35 -22.31 5.34
N SER A 151 -4.89 -21.45 4.48
CA SER A 151 -6.32 -21.21 4.36
C SER A 151 -6.94 -22.20 3.39
N HIS A 152 -8.01 -22.85 3.81
CA HIS A 152 -8.86 -23.70 2.95
C HIS A 152 -9.76 -22.89 2.01
N ILE A 153 -9.87 -21.57 2.22
CA ILE A 153 -10.66 -20.66 1.41
C ILE A 153 -9.71 -19.62 0.81
N PHE A 154 -9.51 -19.69 -0.50
CA PHE A 154 -8.71 -18.72 -1.24
C PHE A 154 -9.56 -18.15 -2.38
N ASN A 155 -10.18 -16.99 -2.13
CA ASN A 155 -11.13 -16.37 -3.04
C ASN A 155 -10.43 -15.31 -3.92
N ALA A 156 -9.62 -15.78 -4.88
CA ALA A 156 -8.95 -14.90 -5.85
C ALA A 156 -8.89 -15.49 -7.25
N LYS A 157 -8.95 -14.61 -8.25
CA LYS A 157 -8.67 -14.90 -9.67
C LYS A 157 -7.32 -14.30 -10.01
N LEU A 158 -6.36 -15.15 -10.38
CA LEU A 158 -4.99 -14.73 -10.67
C LEU A 158 -4.75 -14.73 -12.18
N TYR A 159 -4.47 -13.57 -12.73
CA TYR A 159 -4.08 -13.35 -14.12
C TYR A 159 -2.56 -13.24 -14.17
N LEU A 160 -1.88 -14.37 -14.34
CA LEU A 160 -0.43 -14.45 -14.27
C LEU A 160 0.19 -14.35 -15.66
N LEU A 161 1.33 -13.66 -15.76
CA LEU A 161 2.15 -13.66 -16.97
C LEU A 161 2.69 -15.08 -17.22
N PRO A 162 2.36 -15.71 -18.36
CA PRO A 162 2.79 -17.07 -18.65
C PRO A 162 4.23 -17.12 -19.18
N ALA A 163 5.15 -16.53 -18.43
CA ALA A 163 6.56 -16.43 -18.73
C ALA A 163 7.37 -16.39 -17.43
N PRO A 164 8.62 -16.87 -17.38
CA PRO A 164 9.49 -16.68 -16.21
C PRO A 164 9.82 -15.20 -16.02
N LEU A 165 10.14 -14.79 -14.78
CA LEU A 165 10.56 -13.42 -14.50
C LEU A 165 11.91 -13.08 -15.16
N LEU A 166 12.86 -14.01 -15.16
CA LEU A 166 14.17 -13.84 -15.78
C LEU A 166 14.37 -14.92 -16.84
N VAL A 167 14.66 -14.51 -18.05
CA VAL A 167 14.94 -15.41 -19.19
C VAL A 167 16.43 -15.41 -19.56
N SER A 168 16.83 -16.29 -20.47
CA SER A 168 18.23 -16.53 -20.80
C SER A 168 18.85 -15.42 -21.67
N SER A 169 18.05 -14.69 -22.46
CA SER A 169 18.57 -13.65 -23.33
C SER A 169 17.56 -12.55 -23.63
N PRO A 170 18.00 -11.35 -24.08
CA PRO A 170 17.14 -10.26 -24.52
C PRO A 170 16.21 -10.64 -25.69
N GLU A 171 16.69 -11.52 -26.60
CA GLU A 171 15.88 -12.01 -27.74
C GLU A 171 14.70 -12.84 -27.23
N MET A 172 14.89 -13.61 -26.16
CA MET A 172 13.83 -14.37 -25.52
C MET A 172 12.77 -13.42 -24.91
N VAL A 173 13.18 -12.31 -24.29
CA VAL A 173 12.23 -11.29 -23.81
C VAL A 173 11.37 -10.78 -24.96
N LYS A 174 12.01 -10.40 -26.07
CA LYS A 174 11.29 -9.90 -27.24
C LYS A 174 10.28 -10.90 -27.80
N ALA A 175 10.69 -12.19 -27.88
CA ALA A 175 9.81 -13.26 -28.32
C ALA A 175 8.62 -13.45 -27.38
N MET A 176 8.86 -13.56 -26.06
CA MET A 176 7.82 -13.75 -25.07
C MET A 176 6.84 -12.57 -25.02
N MET A 177 7.32 -11.33 -25.14
CA MET A 177 6.46 -10.13 -25.14
C MET A 177 5.58 -10.00 -26.40
N GLN A 178 5.84 -10.79 -27.45
CA GLN A 178 5.00 -10.86 -28.65
C GLN A 178 3.94 -11.98 -28.57
N GLU A 179 4.07 -12.88 -27.61
CA GLU A 179 3.09 -13.95 -27.42
C GLU A 179 1.71 -13.38 -27.05
N PRO A 180 0.63 -13.82 -27.71
CA PRO A 180 -0.72 -13.31 -27.47
C PRO A 180 -1.15 -13.41 -26.00
N SER A 181 -0.81 -14.50 -25.32
CA SER A 181 -1.14 -14.72 -23.90
C SER A 181 -0.42 -13.74 -22.97
N VAL A 182 0.84 -13.39 -23.27
CA VAL A 182 1.61 -12.39 -22.51
C VAL A 182 1.05 -10.98 -22.78
N THR A 183 0.80 -10.67 -24.05
CA THR A 183 0.26 -9.38 -24.48
C THR A 183 -1.10 -9.10 -23.86
N GLU A 184 -1.95 -10.13 -23.72
CA GLU A 184 -3.26 -10.01 -23.11
C GLU A 184 -3.14 -9.59 -21.63
N ILE A 185 -2.31 -10.27 -20.84
CA ILE A 185 -2.09 -9.91 -19.44
C ILE A 185 -1.48 -8.50 -19.31
N MET A 186 -0.53 -8.14 -20.17
CA MET A 186 0.05 -6.79 -20.17
C MET A 186 -0.97 -5.69 -20.53
N ARG A 187 -2.01 -6.00 -21.30
CA ARG A 187 -3.14 -5.08 -21.51
C ARG A 187 -3.99 -4.94 -20.25
N MET A 188 -4.24 -6.05 -19.54
CA MET A 188 -5.01 -6.02 -18.29
C MET A 188 -4.35 -5.15 -17.22
N VAL A 189 -3.01 -5.06 -17.18
CA VAL A 189 -2.28 -4.16 -16.28
C VAL A 189 -2.78 -2.71 -16.38
N ARG A 190 -3.16 -2.25 -17.58
CA ARG A 190 -3.66 -0.88 -17.81
C ARG A 190 -5.13 -0.69 -17.41
N LEU A 191 -5.85 -1.76 -17.12
CA LEU A 191 -7.27 -1.74 -16.73
C LEU A 191 -7.45 -1.80 -15.21
N ALA A 192 -6.37 -2.03 -14.48
CA ALA A 192 -6.43 -2.15 -13.03
C ALA A 192 -6.74 -0.79 -12.38
N SER A 193 -7.56 -0.83 -11.36
CA SER A 193 -7.98 0.35 -10.58
C SER A 193 -6.99 0.69 -9.45
N MET A 194 -6.03 -0.20 -9.17
CA MET A 194 -5.03 -0.05 -8.12
C MET A 194 -3.80 -0.88 -8.45
N THR A 195 -2.63 -0.36 -8.10
CA THR A 195 -1.35 -1.04 -8.29
C THR A 195 -0.61 -1.19 -6.96
N LEU A 196 -0.31 -2.42 -6.58
CA LEU A 196 0.43 -2.76 -5.37
C LEU A 196 1.84 -3.22 -5.73
N ILE A 197 2.83 -2.51 -5.23
CA ILE A 197 4.25 -2.83 -5.41
C ILE A 197 4.96 -2.90 -4.06
N GLY A 198 6.00 -3.73 -4.00
CA GLY A 198 6.98 -3.72 -2.93
C GLY A 198 8.24 -3.00 -3.39
N ILE A 199 8.96 -2.44 -2.45
CA ILE A 199 10.31 -1.91 -2.68
C ILE A 199 11.28 -2.82 -1.94
N GLY A 200 12.17 -3.47 -2.69
CA GLY A 200 13.21 -4.33 -2.16
C GLY A 200 14.48 -3.56 -1.80
N GLY A 201 15.19 -3.99 -0.76
CA GLY A 201 16.51 -3.49 -0.39
C GLY A 201 17.62 -4.44 -0.82
N MET A 202 18.89 -3.99 -0.69
CA MET A 202 20.09 -4.79 -1.04
C MET A 202 20.67 -5.52 0.18
N ALA A 203 19.81 -6.04 1.07
CA ALA A 203 20.26 -6.85 2.21
C ALA A 203 20.36 -8.34 1.87
N ASP A 204 21.13 -9.09 2.64
CA ASP A 204 21.37 -10.53 2.42
C ASP A 204 20.09 -11.40 2.47
N ASN A 205 19.04 -10.89 3.11
CA ASN A 205 17.70 -11.49 3.19
C ASN A 205 16.72 -10.98 2.13
N ALA A 206 17.19 -10.23 1.12
CA ALA A 206 16.35 -9.75 0.04
C ALA A 206 15.62 -10.90 -0.66
N THR A 207 14.32 -10.74 -0.90
CA THR A 207 13.46 -11.78 -1.50
C THR A 207 13.98 -12.25 -2.87
N ILE A 208 14.54 -11.35 -3.67
CA ILE A 208 15.11 -11.65 -4.99
C ILE A 208 16.32 -12.58 -4.90
N LEU A 209 17.08 -12.46 -3.80
CA LEU A 209 18.25 -13.31 -3.53
C LEU A 209 17.84 -14.66 -2.89
N THR A 210 16.96 -14.61 -1.87
CA THR A 210 16.53 -15.81 -1.14
C THR A 210 15.67 -16.74 -2.01
N ASN A 211 14.94 -16.20 -2.96
CA ASN A 211 14.17 -16.98 -3.95
C ASN A 211 15.01 -17.43 -5.16
N GLY A 212 16.32 -17.13 -5.18
CA GLY A 212 17.21 -17.54 -6.25
C GLY A 212 16.92 -16.93 -7.61
N ILE A 213 16.25 -15.79 -7.66
CA ILE A 213 15.93 -15.06 -8.91
C ILE A 213 17.23 -14.50 -9.50
N VAL A 214 18.07 -13.93 -8.63
CA VAL A 214 19.40 -13.42 -8.98
C VAL A 214 20.44 -14.20 -8.18
N SER A 215 21.57 -14.52 -8.81
CA SER A 215 22.68 -15.21 -8.11
C SER A 215 23.34 -14.29 -7.08
N LYS A 216 24.00 -14.86 -6.07
CA LYS A 216 24.77 -14.07 -5.09
C LYS A 216 25.83 -13.19 -5.75
N ASN A 217 26.47 -13.69 -6.80
CA ASN A 217 27.49 -12.94 -7.52
C ASN A 217 26.90 -11.75 -8.28
N ASP A 218 25.76 -11.95 -8.96
CA ASP A 218 25.08 -10.89 -9.67
C ASP A 218 24.55 -9.84 -8.69
N PHE A 219 24.01 -10.28 -7.55
CA PHE A 219 23.51 -9.38 -6.50
C PHE A 219 24.64 -8.51 -5.91
N PHE A 220 25.79 -9.12 -5.65
CA PHE A 220 26.97 -8.39 -5.22
C PHE A 220 27.47 -7.41 -6.30
N TYR A 221 27.50 -7.84 -7.56
CA TYR A 221 27.86 -6.98 -8.69
C TYR A 221 26.91 -5.78 -8.83
N LEU A 222 25.59 -5.99 -8.70
CA LEU A 222 24.59 -4.93 -8.67
C LEU A 222 24.85 -3.90 -7.57
N SER A 223 25.16 -4.38 -6.35
CA SER A 223 25.53 -3.53 -5.22
C SER A 223 26.79 -2.69 -5.51
N MET A 224 27.83 -3.33 -6.09
CA MET A 224 29.03 -2.61 -6.51
C MET A 224 28.78 -1.55 -7.60
N ARG A 225 27.78 -1.77 -8.44
CA ARG A 225 27.33 -0.81 -9.47
C ARG A 225 26.43 0.28 -8.93
N GLY A 226 26.20 0.30 -7.61
CA GLY A 226 25.48 1.36 -6.91
C GLY A 226 24.00 1.10 -6.74
N ALA A 227 23.51 -0.13 -6.96
CA ALA A 227 22.15 -0.49 -6.63
C ALA A 227 21.89 -0.37 -5.12
N VAL A 228 20.81 0.30 -4.74
CA VAL A 228 20.37 0.46 -3.35
C VAL A 228 19.09 -0.31 -3.06
N GLY A 229 18.38 -0.75 -4.08
CA GLY A 229 17.14 -1.52 -3.99
C GLY A 229 16.58 -1.86 -5.36
N ASP A 230 15.40 -2.50 -5.35
CA ASP A 230 14.66 -2.83 -6.56
C ASP A 230 13.17 -2.54 -6.45
N VAL A 231 12.56 -2.31 -7.60
CA VAL A 231 11.10 -2.27 -7.80
C VAL A 231 10.78 -3.21 -8.94
N LEU A 232 9.99 -4.25 -8.69
CA LEU A 232 9.64 -5.30 -9.67
C LEU A 232 10.87 -5.93 -10.36
N SER A 233 11.96 -6.12 -9.61
CA SER A 233 13.29 -6.57 -10.08
C SER A 233 14.07 -5.59 -10.96
N HIS A 234 13.56 -4.38 -11.19
CA HIS A 234 14.35 -3.31 -11.75
C HIS A 234 15.19 -2.68 -10.64
N PHE A 235 16.51 -2.88 -10.70
CA PHE A 235 17.44 -2.34 -9.71
C PHE A 235 17.66 -0.85 -9.94
N ILE A 236 17.67 -0.07 -8.85
CA ILE A 236 17.80 1.39 -8.87
C ILE A 236 18.95 1.86 -7.99
N ASP A 237 19.58 2.96 -8.40
CA ASP A 237 20.58 3.68 -7.62
C ASP A 237 19.92 4.62 -6.58
N LYS A 238 20.75 5.29 -5.78
CA LYS A 238 20.30 6.25 -4.75
C LYS A 238 19.51 7.46 -5.30
N ASN A 239 19.56 7.70 -6.60
CA ASN A 239 18.81 8.78 -7.27
C ASN A 239 17.53 8.26 -7.95
N GLY A 240 17.26 6.95 -7.86
CA GLY A 240 16.12 6.30 -8.52
C GLY A 240 16.34 5.98 -10.00
N ASN A 241 17.59 6.06 -10.49
CA ASN A 241 17.90 5.67 -11.85
C ASN A 241 18.14 4.17 -11.96
N PRO A 242 17.74 3.52 -13.08
CA PRO A 242 18.03 2.12 -13.29
C PRO A 242 19.55 1.83 -13.31
N VAL A 243 19.95 0.74 -12.66
CA VAL A 243 21.34 0.25 -12.68
C VAL A 243 21.49 -0.81 -13.77
N HIS A 244 22.20 -0.45 -14.83
CA HIS A 244 22.38 -1.32 -16.00
C HIS A 244 23.53 -2.31 -15.82
N THR A 245 23.17 -3.61 -15.78
CA THR A 245 24.10 -4.73 -15.65
C THR A 245 23.86 -5.86 -16.67
N GLY A 246 22.83 -5.72 -17.52
CA GLY A 246 22.37 -6.75 -18.47
C GLY A 246 21.36 -7.73 -17.86
N ILE A 247 21.05 -7.64 -16.56
CA ILE A 247 19.96 -8.42 -15.94
C ILE A 247 18.62 -7.86 -16.40
N GLU A 248 18.47 -6.56 -16.41
CA GLU A 248 17.28 -5.82 -16.81
C GLU A 248 16.84 -6.14 -18.26
N ASP A 249 17.80 -6.42 -19.14
CA ASP A 249 17.51 -6.78 -20.54
C ASP A 249 16.88 -8.19 -20.68
N ARG A 250 16.93 -8.98 -19.60
CA ARG A 250 16.40 -10.33 -19.55
C ARG A 250 15.17 -10.47 -18.65
N LEU A 251 14.67 -9.37 -18.10
CA LEU A 251 13.50 -9.34 -17.26
C LEU A 251 12.20 -9.33 -18.07
N ILE A 252 11.24 -10.17 -17.64
CA ILE A 252 9.84 -10.05 -18.02
C ILE A 252 9.10 -9.43 -16.86
N SER A 253 9.04 -8.12 -16.87
CA SER A 253 8.48 -7.29 -15.82
C SER A 253 7.88 -6.02 -16.43
N THR A 254 6.88 -5.47 -15.77
CA THR A 254 6.30 -4.17 -16.16
C THR A 254 7.39 -3.09 -16.07
N PRO A 255 7.64 -2.34 -17.15
CA PRO A 255 8.65 -1.28 -17.14
C PRO A 255 8.34 -0.19 -16.11
N LEU A 256 9.37 0.39 -15.49
CA LEU A 256 9.21 1.48 -14.51
C LEU A 256 8.47 2.70 -15.07
N ASP A 257 8.66 3.02 -16.36
CA ASP A 257 7.93 4.11 -17.00
C ASP A 257 6.43 3.82 -17.16
N THR A 258 6.08 2.55 -17.32
CA THR A 258 4.65 2.14 -17.30
C THR A 258 4.07 2.32 -15.91
N LEU A 259 4.79 1.96 -14.85
CA LEU A 259 4.32 2.14 -13.46
C LEU A 259 3.97 3.59 -13.13
N ARG A 260 4.73 4.55 -13.67
CA ARG A 260 4.45 6.00 -13.48
C ARG A 260 3.12 6.46 -14.07
N GLN A 261 2.51 5.66 -14.95
CA GLN A 261 1.25 5.95 -15.63
C GLN A 261 0.06 5.16 -15.05
N LEU A 262 0.31 4.31 -14.07
CA LEU A 262 -0.70 3.51 -13.38
C LEU A 262 -1.19 4.23 -12.11
N ASP A 263 -2.46 3.98 -11.73
CA ASP A 263 -3.04 4.42 -10.47
C ASP A 263 -2.70 3.46 -9.31
#